data_e8d34a7ea45685a8a06edd546f42594b
#
_entry.id   e8d34a7ea45685a8a06edd546f42594b
#
_cell.length_a   1.000
_cell.length_b   1.000
_cell.length_c   1.000
_cell.angle_alpha   90.00
_cell.angle_beta   90.00
_cell.angle_gamma   90.00
#
_symmetry.space_group_name_H-M   'P 1'
#
loop_
_entity.id
_entity.type
_entity.pdbx_description
1 polymer ?
#
loop_
_entity_poly.entity_id
_entity_poly.type
_entity_poly.pdbx_seq_one_letter_code
_entity_poly.pdbx_strand_id
1 'polypeptide(L)'
;MQKDIRVGVIGVGGVGEILLREFLHHPRTDVIGIYDTTPSRLNEISEKYNVPMFEHYIDLIEDERINFVYIAVPPKYHHSIAVEVIKRNKHVICEKPLANSLEEAEELFLLAKERNIIHVMNFPTIYRQCFSTLREYLSNGYIGDVQKVEIQCYFPEWPRPWQQNSWISSREQGGFIREVFPHYIQMVQMLFGEMDIPYSSVKFPEDTEKCETSFIAHGQINGHIPVLFNGIAGIGQKEEIAFTIMGDKGVMALENWRSLSIKTSTSSPETIQLSESNHLKIFIDEIVKKLNNEDASIVSFREGAEIQRILENLLGNR
;
A
#
# COMPACT_ATOMS: atom_id res chain seq x y z
N MET A 1 10.43 -25.63 15.75
CA MET A 1 10.06 -25.67 14.32
C MET A 1 10.92 -24.68 13.59
N GLN A 2 11.39 -25.02 12.40
CA GLN A 2 12.14 -24.10 11.56
C GLN A 2 11.21 -22.95 11.14
N LYS A 3 11.72 -21.71 11.19
CA LYS A 3 10.97 -20.54 10.74
C LYS A 3 10.92 -20.51 9.21
N ASP A 4 9.75 -20.26 8.65
CA ASP A 4 9.57 -20.27 7.19
C ASP A 4 10.14 -19.02 6.54
N ILE A 5 9.89 -17.87 7.14
CA ILE A 5 10.35 -16.56 6.68
C ILE A 5 11.51 -16.14 7.57
N ARG A 6 12.70 -16.08 6.99
CA ARG A 6 13.89 -15.48 7.60
C ARG A 6 14.15 -14.18 6.88
N VAL A 7 13.81 -13.07 7.56
CA VAL A 7 13.72 -11.75 6.92
C VAL A 7 14.90 -10.85 7.27
N GLY A 8 15.44 -10.19 6.27
CA GLY A 8 16.26 -9.00 6.40
C GLY A 8 15.42 -7.75 6.12
N VAL A 9 15.54 -6.72 6.94
CA VAL A 9 14.75 -5.49 6.80
C VAL A 9 15.64 -4.34 6.37
N ILE A 10 15.33 -3.72 5.24
CA ILE A 10 16.03 -2.55 4.70
C ILE A 10 15.11 -1.33 4.85
N GLY A 11 15.52 -0.39 5.70
CA GLY A 11 14.72 0.74 6.14
C GLY A 11 13.93 0.43 7.42
N VAL A 12 14.35 1.05 8.53
CA VAL A 12 13.69 0.91 9.84
C VAL A 12 13.11 2.24 10.33
N GLY A 13 12.66 3.07 9.39
CA GLY A 13 11.84 4.25 9.68
C GLY A 13 10.48 3.88 10.28
N GLY A 14 9.55 4.84 10.37
CA GLY A 14 8.25 4.60 11.03
C GLY A 14 7.48 3.40 10.49
N VAL A 15 7.38 3.26 9.15
CA VAL A 15 6.66 2.14 8.52
C VAL A 15 7.46 0.83 8.65
N GLY A 16 8.77 0.87 8.41
CA GLY A 16 9.64 -0.30 8.54
C GLY A 16 9.62 -0.90 9.94
N GLU A 17 9.64 -0.07 10.98
CA GLU A 17 9.56 -0.51 12.38
C GLU A 17 8.21 -1.20 12.70
N ILE A 18 7.11 -0.72 12.11
CA ILE A 18 5.78 -1.32 12.35
C ILE A 18 5.77 -2.80 11.91
N LEU A 19 6.22 -3.08 10.69
CA LEU A 19 6.22 -4.45 10.19
C LEU A 19 7.37 -5.29 10.77
N LEU A 20 8.53 -4.69 11.07
CA LEU A 20 9.62 -5.33 11.82
C LEU A 20 9.11 -5.92 13.14
N ARG A 21 8.35 -5.12 13.90
CA ARG A 21 7.78 -5.58 15.17
C ARG A 21 6.83 -6.77 14.98
N GLU A 22 6.04 -6.77 13.91
CA GLU A 22 5.15 -7.89 13.63
C GLU A 22 5.94 -9.14 13.24
N PHE A 23 7.01 -9.03 12.43
CA PHE A 23 7.91 -10.15 12.15
C PHE A 23 8.55 -10.74 13.40
N LEU A 24 8.94 -9.90 14.36
CA LEU A 24 9.54 -10.37 15.64
C LEU A 24 8.55 -11.17 16.48
N HIS A 25 7.27 -10.85 16.44
CA HIS A 25 6.23 -11.53 17.22
C HIS A 25 5.58 -12.72 16.51
N HIS A 26 5.70 -12.80 15.19
CA HIS A 26 5.03 -13.84 14.42
C HIS A 26 5.72 -15.22 14.59
N PRO A 27 4.95 -16.32 14.86
CA PRO A 27 5.54 -17.62 15.18
C PRO A 27 6.32 -18.27 14.02
N ARG A 28 6.04 -17.87 12.76
CA ARG A 28 6.63 -18.46 11.56
C ARG A 28 7.74 -17.59 10.94
N THR A 29 8.14 -16.50 11.59
CA THR A 29 9.16 -15.57 11.07
C THR A 29 10.37 -15.46 12.02
N ASP A 30 11.53 -15.14 11.43
CA ASP A 30 12.76 -14.84 12.14
C ASP A 30 13.42 -13.62 11.51
N VAL A 31 13.75 -12.60 12.29
CA VAL A 31 14.44 -11.41 11.82
C VAL A 31 15.94 -11.62 11.94
N ILE A 32 16.61 -11.82 10.82
CA ILE A 32 18.05 -12.10 10.77
C ILE A 32 18.87 -10.84 10.97
N GLY A 33 18.36 -9.69 10.47
CA GLY A 33 19.01 -8.42 10.69
C GLY A 33 18.32 -7.25 10.00
N ILE A 34 18.81 -6.06 10.30
CA ILE A 34 18.26 -4.78 9.84
C ILE A 34 19.35 -3.89 9.23
N TYR A 35 18.94 -2.98 8.35
CA TYR A 35 19.78 -1.92 7.80
C TYR A 35 19.00 -0.63 7.66
N ASP A 36 19.64 0.49 7.92
CA ASP A 36 19.15 1.84 7.61
C ASP A 36 20.33 2.76 7.28
N THR A 37 20.10 3.73 6.42
CA THR A 37 21.12 4.74 6.07
C THR A 37 21.41 5.74 7.18
N THR A 38 20.53 5.81 8.20
CA THR A 38 20.64 6.71 9.36
C THR A 38 21.24 5.94 10.54
N PRO A 39 22.55 6.08 10.86
CA PRO A 39 23.21 5.28 11.89
C PRO A 39 22.55 5.38 13.28
N SER A 40 22.10 6.58 13.65
CA SER A 40 21.42 6.78 14.94
C SER A 40 20.11 5.98 15.03
N ARG A 41 19.35 5.93 13.93
CA ARG A 41 18.10 5.17 13.86
C ARG A 41 18.36 3.67 13.83
N LEU A 42 19.36 3.23 13.09
CA LEU A 42 19.78 1.83 13.02
C LEU A 42 20.17 1.29 14.41
N ASN A 43 21.02 2.05 15.14
CA ASN A 43 21.42 1.71 16.50
C ASN A 43 20.22 1.67 17.46
N GLU A 44 19.36 2.69 17.44
CA GLU A 44 18.15 2.75 18.27
C GLU A 44 17.29 1.48 18.11
N ILE A 45 17.00 1.10 16.87
CA ILE A 45 16.14 -0.05 16.58
C ILE A 45 16.81 -1.37 16.90
N SER A 46 18.12 -1.50 16.61
CA SER A 46 18.91 -2.68 16.98
C SER A 46 18.90 -2.93 18.48
N GLU A 47 19.17 -1.89 19.28
CA GLU A 47 19.16 -1.98 20.75
C GLU A 47 17.75 -2.24 21.28
N LYS A 48 16.74 -1.51 20.79
CA LYS A 48 15.34 -1.61 21.22
C LYS A 48 14.77 -3.02 21.08
N TYR A 49 15.08 -3.68 19.98
CA TYR A 49 14.53 -5.00 19.65
C TYR A 49 15.52 -6.15 19.75
N ASN A 50 16.78 -5.85 20.11
CA ASN A 50 17.87 -6.83 20.18
C ASN A 50 18.03 -7.60 18.84
N VAL A 51 18.05 -6.87 17.71
CA VAL A 51 18.18 -7.42 16.37
C VAL A 51 19.54 -7.05 15.80
N PRO A 52 20.27 -8.00 15.15
CA PRO A 52 21.54 -7.71 14.49
C PRO A 52 21.39 -6.61 13.42
N MET A 53 22.40 -5.75 13.30
CA MET A 53 22.45 -4.73 12.23
C MET A 53 23.57 -5.03 11.25
N PHE A 54 23.38 -4.59 10.02
CA PHE A 54 24.37 -4.68 8.94
C PHE A 54 24.92 -3.30 8.63
N GLU A 55 26.19 -3.20 8.25
CA GLU A 55 26.83 -1.93 7.85
C GLU A 55 26.41 -1.52 6.42
N HIS A 56 26.15 -2.51 5.55
CA HIS A 56 25.69 -2.30 4.18
C HIS A 56 24.51 -3.20 3.85
N TYR A 57 23.53 -2.68 3.11
CA TYR A 57 22.35 -3.45 2.71
C TYR A 57 22.70 -4.62 1.78
N ILE A 58 23.81 -4.54 1.05
CA ILE A 58 24.28 -5.65 0.20
C ILE A 58 24.69 -6.85 1.06
N ASP A 59 25.42 -6.62 2.15
CA ASP A 59 25.82 -7.70 3.06
C ASP A 59 24.60 -8.40 3.67
N LEU A 60 23.55 -7.63 3.98
CA LEU A 60 22.27 -8.18 4.43
C LEU A 60 21.62 -9.05 3.35
N ILE A 61 21.57 -8.58 2.10
CA ILE A 61 20.98 -9.34 1.00
C ILE A 61 21.79 -10.60 0.70
N GLU A 62 23.11 -10.58 0.85
CA GLU A 62 24.01 -11.71 0.60
C GLU A 62 24.02 -12.75 1.73
N ASP A 63 23.53 -12.43 2.90
CA ASP A 63 23.46 -13.39 4.00
C ASP A 63 22.58 -14.60 3.61
N GLU A 64 23.18 -15.80 3.59
CA GLU A 64 22.50 -17.04 3.19
C GLU A 64 21.38 -17.47 4.15
N ARG A 65 21.37 -16.96 5.38
CA ARG A 65 20.30 -17.22 6.35
C ARG A 65 19.00 -16.54 5.94
N ILE A 66 19.06 -15.43 5.18
CA ILE A 66 17.92 -14.64 4.74
C ILE A 66 17.31 -15.28 3.49
N ASN A 67 16.00 -15.48 3.48
CA ASN A 67 15.24 -15.90 2.30
C ASN A 67 14.25 -14.83 1.83
N PHE A 68 13.86 -13.88 2.69
CA PHE A 68 13.03 -12.72 2.37
C PHE A 68 13.75 -11.41 2.69
N VAL A 69 13.57 -10.42 1.85
CA VAL A 69 13.98 -9.04 2.16
C VAL A 69 12.76 -8.15 2.15
N TYR A 70 12.55 -7.42 3.24
CA TYR A 70 11.54 -6.38 3.33
C TYR A 70 12.16 -5.02 3.05
N ILE A 71 11.64 -4.31 2.04
CA ILE A 71 12.11 -3.01 1.58
C ILE A 71 11.12 -1.93 2.05
N ALA A 72 11.56 -1.06 2.96
CA ALA A 72 10.77 0.00 3.57
C ALA A 72 11.52 1.34 3.57
N VAL A 73 12.08 1.68 2.43
CA VAL A 73 12.80 2.93 2.16
C VAL A 73 11.91 3.92 1.39
N PRO A 74 12.33 5.17 1.13
CA PRO A 74 11.59 6.06 0.25
C PRO A 74 11.43 5.50 -1.19
N PRO A 75 10.29 5.78 -1.86
CA PRO A 75 9.92 5.13 -3.14
C PRO A 75 10.98 5.13 -4.23
N LYS A 76 11.75 6.20 -4.37
CA LYS A 76 12.79 6.31 -5.39
C LYS A 76 13.94 5.29 -5.27
N TYR A 77 14.05 4.63 -4.12
CA TYR A 77 15.08 3.61 -3.89
C TYR A 77 14.54 2.18 -4.00
N HIS A 78 13.21 2.01 -4.14
CA HIS A 78 12.58 0.68 -4.19
C HIS A 78 13.13 -0.14 -5.34
N HIS A 79 13.14 0.42 -6.56
CA HIS A 79 13.61 -0.25 -7.76
C HIS A 79 15.05 -0.76 -7.62
N SER A 80 16.00 0.11 -7.33
CA SER A 80 17.43 -0.26 -7.28
C SER A 80 17.73 -1.34 -6.24
N ILE A 81 17.09 -1.26 -5.06
CA ILE A 81 17.27 -2.27 -4.00
C ILE A 81 16.57 -3.57 -4.37
N ALA A 82 15.34 -3.52 -4.89
CA ALA A 82 14.60 -4.72 -5.28
C ALA A 82 15.30 -5.49 -6.40
N VAL A 83 15.90 -4.82 -7.38
CA VAL A 83 16.72 -5.44 -8.42
C VAL A 83 17.86 -6.26 -7.81
N GLU A 84 18.59 -5.69 -6.83
CA GLU A 84 19.69 -6.40 -6.16
C GLU A 84 19.21 -7.62 -5.35
N VAL A 85 18.04 -7.51 -4.71
CA VAL A 85 17.42 -8.64 -3.99
C VAL A 85 17.01 -9.75 -4.95
N ILE A 86 16.34 -9.39 -6.06
CA ILE A 86 15.86 -10.34 -7.08
C ILE A 86 17.03 -11.06 -7.76
N LYS A 87 18.11 -10.35 -8.11
CA LYS A 87 19.32 -10.92 -8.71
C LYS A 87 19.96 -12.01 -7.85
N ARG A 88 19.81 -11.91 -6.52
CA ARG A 88 20.30 -12.90 -5.55
C ARG A 88 19.27 -13.99 -5.20
N ASN A 89 18.19 -14.08 -5.99
CA ASN A 89 17.11 -15.04 -5.82
C ASN A 89 16.47 -15.04 -4.41
N LYS A 90 16.44 -13.89 -3.75
CA LYS A 90 15.70 -13.71 -2.49
C LYS A 90 14.26 -13.30 -2.80
N HIS A 91 13.34 -13.73 -1.97
CA HIS A 91 11.96 -13.27 -2.00
C HIS A 91 11.87 -11.82 -1.53
N VAL A 92 10.91 -11.06 -2.05
CA VAL A 92 10.80 -9.61 -1.78
C VAL A 92 9.43 -9.27 -1.19
N ILE A 93 9.46 -8.47 -0.12
CA ILE A 93 8.31 -7.72 0.37
C ILE A 93 8.66 -6.25 0.17
N CYS A 94 7.87 -5.50 -0.58
CA CYS A 94 8.15 -4.09 -0.89
C CYS A 94 7.02 -3.17 -0.41
N GLU A 95 7.39 -2.00 0.11
CA GLU A 95 6.44 -0.93 0.40
C GLU A 95 5.82 -0.35 -0.87
N LYS A 96 4.67 0.30 -0.69
CA LYS A 96 3.98 1.04 -1.75
C LYS A 96 4.55 2.48 -1.89
N PRO A 97 4.49 3.07 -3.09
CA PRO A 97 4.26 2.43 -4.38
C PRO A 97 5.42 1.50 -4.76
N LEU A 98 5.21 0.58 -5.71
CA LEU A 98 6.24 -0.41 -6.05
C LEU A 98 7.56 0.22 -6.50
N ALA A 99 7.45 1.29 -7.28
CA ALA A 99 8.58 2.04 -7.81
C ALA A 99 8.18 3.50 -8.03
N ASN A 100 9.08 4.30 -8.56
CA ASN A 100 8.84 5.71 -8.82
C ASN A 100 8.25 5.98 -10.23
N SER A 101 8.34 4.98 -11.13
CA SER A 101 7.72 5.00 -12.46
C SER A 101 7.11 3.66 -12.86
N LEU A 102 6.26 3.68 -13.89
CA LEU A 102 5.65 2.47 -14.44
C LEU A 102 6.72 1.53 -15.03
N GLU A 103 7.69 2.08 -15.77
CA GLU A 103 8.77 1.31 -16.38
C GLU A 103 9.58 0.55 -15.32
N GLU A 104 9.93 1.20 -14.22
CA GLU A 104 10.60 0.56 -13.09
C GLU A 104 9.75 -0.56 -12.46
N ALA A 105 8.45 -0.32 -12.29
CA ALA A 105 7.53 -1.29 -11.71
C ALA A 105 7.35 -2.53 -12.61
N GLU A 106 7.23 -2.32 -13.92
CA GLU A 106 7.15 -3.40 -14.92
C GLU A 106 8.45 -4.22 -14.97
N GLU A 107 9.62 -3.56 -14.95
CA GLU A 107 10.91 -4.24 -14.90
C GLU A 107 11.01 -5.14 -13.65
N LEU A 108 10.65 -4.63 -12.47
CA LEU A 108 10.67 -5.42 -11.24
C LEU A 108 9.75 -6.66 -11.33
N PHE A 109 8.54 -6.48 -11.87
CA PHE A 109 7.64 -7.62 -12.07
C PHE A 109 8.23 -8.67 -13.02
N LEU A 110 8.78 -8.24 -14.15
CA LEU A 110 9.35 -9.16 -15.14
C LEU A 110 10.56 -9.91 -14.58
N LEU A 111 11.47 -9.21 -13.90
CA LEU A 111 12.63 -9.81 -13.24
C LEU A 111 12.23 -10.82 -12.16
N ALA A 112 11.28 -10.47 -11.31
CA ALA A 112 10.81 -11.35 -10.25
C ALA A 112 10.13 -12.61 -10.82
N LYS A 113 9.36 -12.46 -11.91
CA LYS A 113 8.73 -13.56 -12.64
C LYS A 113 9.79 -14.49 -13.28
N GLU A 114 10.79 -13.93 -13.95
CA GLU A 114 11.89 -14.68 -14.55
C GLU A 114 12.64 -15.53 -13.51
N ARG A 115 12.89 -14.97 -12.34
CA ARG A 115 13.58 -15.64 -11.23
C ARG A 115 12.69 -16.56 -10.41
N ASN A 116 11.40 -16.62 -10.72
CA ASN A 116 10.41 -17.43 -10.00
C ASN A 116 10.45 -17.23 -8.48
N ILE A 117 10.64 -16.01 -8.02
CA ILE A 117 10.62 -15.66 -6.61
C ILE A 117 9.24 -15.19 -6.16
N ILE A 118 8.96 -15.31 -4.85
CA ILE A 118 7.79 -14.70 -4.25
C ILE A 118 8.06 -13.19 -4.11
N HIS A 119 7.14 -12.39 -4.62
CA HIS A 119 7.20 -10.93 -4.59
C HIS A 119 5.85 -10.36 -4.14
N VAL A 120 5.87 -9.55 -3.11
CA VAL A 120 4.67 -9.09 -2.38
C VAL A 120 4.77 -7.60 -2.09
N MET A 121 3.67 -6.90 -2.32
CA MET A 121 3.47 -5.51 -1.92
C MET A 121 2.87 -5.43 -0.52
N ASN A 122 3.36 -4.52 0.31
CA ASN A 122 2.75 -4.26 1.61
C ASN A 122 1.50 -3.37 1.47
N PHE A 123 0.34 -4.01 1.25
CA PHE A 123 -0.98 -3.38 1.27
C PHE A 123 -1.83 -3.90 2.43
N PRO A 124 -1.53 -3.52 3.67
CA PRO A 124 -2.16 -4.11 4.85
C PRO A 124 -3.65 -3.77 4.98
N THR A 125 -4.14 -2.76 4.28
CA THR A 125 -5.53 -2.31 4.32
C THR A 125 -6.53 -3.37 3.88
N ILE A 126 -6.16 -4.24 2.93
CA ILE A 126 -7.03 -5.32 2.43
C ILE A 126 -7.26 -6.44 3.44
N TYR A 127 -6.41 -6.55 4.46
CA TYR A 127 -6.55 -7.54 5.54
C TYR A 127 -7.29 -6.99 6.76
N ARG A 128 -7.73 -5.72 6.71
CA ARG A 128 -8.56 -5.14 7.77
C ARG A 128 -9.99 -5.70 7.72
N GLN A 129 -10.58 -5.87 8.89
CA GLN A 129 -11.96 -6.35 9.01
C GLN A 129 -12.95 -5.49 8.22
N CYS A 130 -12.79 -4.17 8.21
CA CYS A 130 -13.66 -3.27 7.44
C CYS A 130 -13.67 -3.60 5.94
N PHE A 131 -12.54 -3.97 5.34
CA PHE A 131 -12.48 -4.35 3.94
C PHE A 131 -13.09 -5.73 3.68
N SER A 132 -12.82 -6.73 4.52
CA SER A 132 -13.42 -8.06 4.37
C SER A 132 -14.94 -8.01 4.52
N THR A 133 -15.45 -7.23 5.48
CA THR A 133 -16.88 -7.01 5.68
C THR A 133 -17.51 -6.25 4.51
N LEU A 134 -16.86 -5.20 4.01
CA LEU A 134 -17.32 -4.47 2.82
C LEU A 134 -17.46 -5.42 1.62
N ARG A 135 -16.46 -6.28 1.38
CA ARG A 135 -16.48 -7.28 0.31
C ARG A 135 -17.62 -8.30 0.48
N GLU A 136 -17.85 -8.75 1.70
CA GLU A 136 -18.95 -9.66 2.02
C GLU A 136 -20.32 -9.03 1.73
N TYR A 137 -20.55 -7.78 2.16
CA TYR A 137 -21.80 -7.07 1.91
C TYR A 137 -22.03 -6.83 0.41
N LEU A 138 -20.97 -6.50 -0.34
CA LEU A 138 -21.05 -6.39 -1.81
C LEU A 138 -21.43 -7.71 -2.46
N SER A 139 -20.76 -8.81 -2.10
CA SER A 139 -21.01 -10.14 -2.68
C SER A 139 -22.40 -10.66 -2.35
N ASN A 140 -22.97 -10.25 -1.23
CA ASN A 140 -24.34 -10.59 -0.81
C ASN A 140 -25.41 -9.65 -1.39
N GLY A 141 -25.03 -8.68 -2.24
CA GLY A 141 -25.94 -7.79 -2.95
C GLY A 141 -26.68 -6.77 -2.07
N TYR A 142 -26.13 -6.40 -0.91
CA TYR A 142 -26.77 -5.47 0.02
C TYR A 142 -27.09 -4.10 -0.57
N ILE A 143 -26.27 -3.62 -1.51
CA ILE A 143 -26.49 -2.34 -2.19
C ILE A 143 -27.01 -2.50 -3.63
N GLY A 144 -27.30 -3.74 -4.05
CA GLY A 144 -27.70 -4.03 -5.43
C GLY A 144 -26.57 -3.88 -6.44
N ASP A 145 -26.91 -3.50 -7.67
CA ASP A 145 -25.94 -3.32 -8.75
C ASP A 145 -25.18 -2.01 -8.58
N VAL A 146 -23.84 -2.09 -8.61
CA VAL A 146 -22.97 -0.93 -8.42
C VAL A 146 -23.13 0.05 -9.58
N GLN A 147 -23.45 1.29 -9.26
CA GLN A 147 -23.69 2.38 -10.19
C GLN A 147 -22.52 3.35 -10.27
N LYS A 148 -21.74 3.53 -9.19
CA LYS A 148 -20.63 4.48 -9.12
C LYS A 148 -19.73 4.17 -7.94
N VAL A 149 -18.45 4.51 -8.07
CA VAL A 149 -17.46 4.50 -6.99
C VAL A 149 -16.84 5.89 -6.84
N GLU A 150 -16.67 6.37 -5.61
CA GLU A 150 -16.00 7.63 -5.31
C GLU A 150 -14.91 7.43 -4.25
N ILE A 151 -13.76 8.04 -4.49
CA ILE A 151 -12.66 8.15 -3.54
C ILE A 151 -12.37 9.63 -3.31
N GLN A 152 -12.53 10.09 -2.08
CA GLN A 152 -12.22 11.47 -1.71
C GLN A 152 -11.29 11.52 -0.50
N CYS A 153 -10.30 12.42 -0.57
CA CYS A 153 -9.31 12.62 0.47
C CYS A 153 -9.07 14.10 0.69
N TYR A 154 -9.44 14.61 1.85
CA TYR A 154 -9.33 16.00 2.25
C TYR A 154 -8.40 16.14 3.45
N PHE A 155 -7.39 16.99 3.32
CA PHE A 155 -6.37 17.18 4.33
C PHE A 155 -6.32 18.64 4.79
N PRO A 156 -6.37 18.93 6.12
CA PRO A 156 -6.16 20.28 6.61
C PRO A 156 -4.77 20.81 6.23
N GLU A 157 -3.77 19.92 6.23
CA GLU A 157 -2.40 20.20 5.79
C GLU A 157 -1.75 18.94 5.20
N TRP A 158 -0.75 19.15 4.34
CA TRP A 158 0.09 18.08 3.79
C TRP A 158 1.57 18.50 3.77
N PRO A 159 2.52 17.68 4.26
CA PRO A 159 2.31 16.38 4.93
C PRO A 159 1.50 16.50 6.22
N ARG A 160 0.96 15.37 6.67
CA ARG A 160 0.28 15.32 7.98
C ARG A 160 1.26 15.63 9.11
N PRO A 161 0.85 16.17 10.28
CA PRO A 161 1.76 16.58 11.37
C PRO A 161 2.68 15.47 11.87
N TRP A 162 2.25 14.22 11.78
CA TRP A 162 3.05 13.05 12.20
C TRP A 162 4.02 12.54 11.13
N GLN A 163 3.91 13.02 9.88
CA GLN A 163 4.78 12.65 8.76
C GLN A 163 5.98 13.60 8.69
N GLN A 164 7.09 13.22 9.33
CA GLN A 164 8.26 14.10 9.51
C GLN A 164 9.29 14.02 8.36
N ASN A 165 9.13 13.07 7.42
CA ASN A 165 10.09 12.89 6.33
C ASN A 165 9.89 13.94 5.24
N SER A 166 10.96 14.65 4.87
CA SER A 166 10.92 15.74 3.89
C SER A 166 10.49 15.30 2.49
N TRP A 167 10.79 14.07 2.10
CA TRP A 167 10.43 13.54 0.79
C TRP A 167 8.92 13.46 0.57
N ILE A 168 8.11 13.35 1.65
CA ILE A 168 6.64 13.23 1.56
C ILE A 168 6.00 14.48 0.94
N SER A 169 6.65 15.63 1.05
CA SER A 169 6.19 16.88 0.42
C SER A 169 6.81 17.12 -0.97
N SER A 170 7.70 16.24 -1.44
CA SER A 170 8.36 16.43 -2.73
C SER A 170 7.49 16.03 -3.92
N ARG A 171 7.65 16.73 -5.05
CA ARG A 171 7.01 16.38 -6.32
C ARG A 171 7.55 15.06 -6.90
N GLU A 172 8.84 14.78 -6.68
CA GLU A 172 9.54 13.63 -7.24
C GLU A 172 8.94 12.30 -6.81
N GLN A 173 8.64 12.15 -5.52
CA GLN A 173 8.27 10.84 -4.95
C GLN A 173 7.20 10.90 -3.86
N GLY A 174 6.84 12.09 -3.39
CA GLY A 174 5.83 12.32 -2.36
C GLY A 174 4.47 12.73 -2.93
N GLY A 175 3.68 13.38 -2.07
CA GLY A 175 2.33 13.81 -2.36
C GLY A 175 1.26 12.85 -1.88
N PHE A 176 0.06 13.38 -1.61
CA PHE A 176 -1.02 12.55 -1.09
C PHE A 176 -1.58 11.59 -2.15
N ILE A 177 -1.40 11.88 -3.45
CA ILE A 177 -1.78 10.94 -4.51
C ILE A 177 -0.95 9.66 -4.37
N ARG A 178 0.38 9.75 -4.26
CA ARG A 178 1.26 8.56 -4.10
C ARG A 178 1.16 7.91 -2.72
N GLU A 179 0.86 8.71 -1.69
CA GLU A 179 0.84 8.18 -0.31
C GLU A 179 -0.47 7.50 0.06
N VAL A 180 -1.61 7.97 -0.45
CA VAL A 180 -2.94 7.57 0.02
C VAL A 180 -3.70 6.77 -1.03
N PHE A 181 -3.74 7.22 -2.27
CA PHE A 181 -4.58 6.61 -3.30
C PHE A 181 -4.18 5.20 -3.75
N PRO A 182 -2.91 4.74 -3.66
CA PRO A 182 -2.57 3.34 -3.98
C PRO A 182 -3.43 2.32 -3.24
N HIS A 183 -3.74 2.59 -1.97
CA HIS A 183 -4.58 1.69 -1.17
C HIS A 183 -6.00 1.56 -1.71
N TYR A 184 -6.58 2.67 -2.18
CA TYR A 184 -7.94 2.68 -2.76
C TYR A 184 -7.96 2.12 -4.17
N ILE A 185 -6.94 2.41 -4.99
CA ILE A 185 -6.76 1.80 -6.30
C ILE A 185 -6.74 0.27 -6.15
N GLN A 186 -5.94 -0.22 -5.20
CA GLN A 186 -5.83 -1.64 -4.93
C GLN A 186 -7.16 -2.24 -4.44
N MET A 187 -7.90 -1.55 -3.55
CA MET A 187 -9.24 -1.99 -3.13
C MET A 187 -10.21 -2.06 -4.30
N VAL A 188 -10.23 -1.06 -5.18
CA VAL A 188 -11.09 -1.05 -6.37
C VAL A 188 -10.75 -2.22 -7.30
N GLN A 189 -9.47 -2.45 -7.57
CA GLN A 189 -9.04 -3.57 -8.41
C GLN A 189 -9.45 -4.93 -7.82
N MET A 190 -9.33 -5.09 -6.53
CA MET A 190 -9.72 -6.32 -5.83
C MET A 190 -11.23 -6.58 -5.84
N LEU A 191 -12.03 -5.52 -5.76
CA LEU A 191 -13.49 -5.62 -5.69
C LEU A 191 -14.14 -5.73 -7.06
N PHE A 192 -13.58 -5.03 -8.04
CA PHE A 192 -14.26 -4.79 -9.31
C PHE A 192 -13.43 -5.11 -10.54
N GLY A 193 -12.11 -5.26 -10.42
CA GLY A 193 -11.21 -5.52 -11.55
C GLY A 193 -10.55 -4.26 -12.12
N GLU A 194 -10.28 -4.28 -13.43
CA GLU A 194 -9.50 -3.26 -14.11
C GLU A 194 -10.19 -1.89 -14.15
N MET A 195 -9.39 -0.82 -14.05
CA MET A 195 -9.89 0.53 -14.25
C MET A 195 -9.03 1.31 -15.23
N ASP A 196 -9.68 2.25 -15.91
CA ASP A 196 -9.05 3.25 -16.77
C ASP A 196 -9.42 4.65 -16.31
N ILE A 197 -8.42 5.56 -16.31
CA ILE A 197 -8.56 6.96 -15.86
C ILE A 197 -8.15 7.86 -17.02
N PRO A 198 -9.06 8.15 -17.95
CA PRO A 198 -8.78 8.97 -19.13
C PRO A 198 -8.67 10.48 -18.84
N TYR A 199 -9.10 10.92 -17.67
CA TYR A 199 -9.06 12.35 -17.31
C TYR A 199 -8.52 12.53 -15.90
N SER A 200 -7.54 13.41 -15.78
CA SER A 200 -7.04 13.95 -14.52
C SER A 200 -6.67 15.42 -14.67
N SER A 201 -6.99 16.22 -13.67
CA SER A 201 -6.58 17.62 -13.54
C SER A 201 -5.93 17.80 -12.18
N VAL A 202 -4.63 18.04 -12.16
CA VAL A 202 -3.81 18.18 -10.97
C VAL A 202 -3.33 19.61 -10.82
N LYS A 203 -3.46 20.16 -9.61
CA LYS A 203 -2.93 21.48 -9.28
C LYS A 203 -1.67 21.32 -8.44
N PHE A 204 -0.58 21.91 -8.92
CA PHE A 204 0.68 22.02 -8.19
C PHE A 204 0.89 23.45 -7.71
N PRO A 205 1.66 23.68 -6.64
CA PRO A 205 2.07 25.01 -6.23
C PRO A 205 3.12 25.59 -7.21
N GLU A 206 3.45 26.88 -7.05
CA GLU A 206 4.49 27.54 -7.85
C GLU A 206 5.88 26.95 -7.63
N ASP A 207 6.15 26.48 -6.42
CA ASP A 207 7.38 25.74 -6.09
C ASP A 207 7.38 24.38 -6.80
N THR A 208 8.25 24.22 -7.79
CA THR A 208 8.34 23.02 -8.63
C THR A 208 8.82 21.78 -7.90
N GLU A 209 9.44 21.95 -6.72
CA GLU A 209 9.91 20.84 -5.87
C GLU A 209 8.78 20.25 -5.00
N LYS A 210 7.66 20.96 -4.88
CA LYS A 210 6.55 20.55 -4.04
C LYS A 210 5.52 19.70 -4.77
N CYS A 211 4.95 18.75 -4.02
CA CYS A 211 3.89 17.88 -4.50
C CYS A 211 2.59 18.65 -4.79
N GLU A 212 1.59 17.95 -5.26
CA GLU A 212 0.27 18.47 -5.58
C GLU A 212 -0.47 19.04 -4.35
N THR A 213 -1.36 20.03 -4.63
CA THR A 213 -2.25 20.63 -3.63
C THR A 213 -3.70 20.20 -3.80
N SER A 214 -4.11 19.85 -5.03
CA SER A 214 -5.43 19.28 -5.30
C SER A 214 -5.44 18.53 -6.63
N PHE A 215 -6.39 17.60 -6.76
CA PHE A 215 -6.66 16.96 -8.05
C PHE A 215 -8.10 16.48 -8.11
N ILE A 216 -8.59 16.33 -9.34
CA ILE A 216 -9.83 15.63 -9.68
C ILE A 216 -9.53 14.73 -10.87
N ALA A 217 -9.93 13.48 -10.78
CA ALA A 217 -9.83 12.52 -11.87
C ALA A 217 -11.08 11.67 -11.97
N HIS A 218 -11.41 11.23 -13.17
CA HIS A 218 -12.52 10.31 -13.38
C HIS A 218 -12.20 9.29 -14.47
N GLY A 219 -12.87 8.16 -14.37
CA GLY A 219 -12.72 7.07 -15.32
C GLY A 219 -13.81 6.03 -15.18
N GLN A 220 -13.47 4.82 -15.58
CA GLN A 220 -14.37 3.69 -15.57
C GLN A 220 -13.68 2.44 -15.05
N ILE A 221 -14.45 1.64 -14.32
CA ILE A 221 -14.08 0.29 -13.89
C ILE A 221 -14.77 -0.67 -14.84
N ASN A 222 -14.02 -1.65 -15.40
CA ASN A 222 -14.51 -2.62 -16.40
C ASN A 222 -15.27 -1.97 -17.57
N GLY A 223 -14.89 -0.74 -17.95
CA GLY A 223 -15.47 -0.01 -19.07
C GLY A 223 -16.89 0.51 -18.87
N HIS A 224 -17.53 0.36 -17.70
CA HIS A 224 -18.91 0.77 -17.51
C HIS A 224 -19.24 1.38 -16.13
N ILE A 225 -18.56 1.05 -15.04
CA ILE A 225 -18.84 1.64 -13.73
C ILE A 225 -18.04 2.92 -13.58
N PRO A 226 -18.67 4.11 -13.47
CA PRO A 226 -17.95 5.35 -13.26
C PRO A 226 -17.17 5.35 -11.94
N VAL A 227 -15.94 5.85 -11.99
CA VAL A 227 -15.12 6.10 -10.80
C VAL A 227 -14.67 7.55 -10.75
N LEU A 228 -14.75 8.16 -9.57
CA LEU A 228 -14.31 9.53 -9.31
C LEU A 228 -13.24 9.53 -8.22
N PHE A 229 -12.15 10.23 -8.49
CA PHE A 229 -11.11 10.53 -7.52
C PHE A 229 -11.07 12.03 -7.26
N ASN A 230 -11.04 12.43 -6.00
CA ASN A 230 -10.97 13.82 -5.58
C ASN A 230 -10.07 13.95 -4.36
N GLY A 231 -9.13 14.89 -4.43
CA GLY A 231 -8.21 15.15 -3.33
C GLY A 231 -7.81 16.62 -3.24
N ILE A 232 -7.71 17.12 -2.02
CA ILE A 232 -7.26 18.48 -1.74
C ILE A 232 -6.56 18.55 -0.38
N ALA A 233 -5.50 19.35 -0.29
CA ALA A 233 -4.80 19.69 0.94
C ALA A 233 -4.79 21.20 1.18
N GLY A 234 -4.63 21.61 2.44
CA GLY A 234 -4.60 23.02 2.84
C GLY A 234 -6.00 23.65 2.96
N ILE A 235 -6.98 22.88 3.47
CA ILE A 235 -8.37 23.35 3.64
C ILE A 235 -8.78 23.45 5.10
N GLY A 236 -9.75 24.32 5.37
CA GLY A 236 -10.23 24.65 6.72
C GLY A 236 -11.17 23.62 7.33
N GLN A 237 -10.95 22.31 7.11
CA GLN A 237 -11.74 21.24 7.73
C GLN A 237 -10.82 20.15 8.29
N LYS A 238 -11.37 19.24 9.10
CA LYS A 238 -10.64 18.06 9.59
C LYS A 238 -10.31 17.11 8.44
N GLU A 239 -9.30 16.27 8.64
CA GLU A 239 -9.02 15.18 7.71
C GLU A 239 -10.25 14.31 7.49
N GLU A 240 -10.58 14.08 6.24
CA GLU A 240 -11.67 13.23 5.80
C GLU A 240 -11.21 12.39 4.62
N ILE A 241 -11.31 11.09 4.77
CA ILE A 241 -10.97 10.14 3.72
C ILE A 241 -12.16 9.20 3.58
N ALA A 242 -12.77 9.13 2.40
CA ALA A 242 -13.93 8.30 2.15
C ALA A 242 -13.79 7.50 0.86
N PHE A 243 -14.09 6.22 0.95
CA PHE A 243 -14.28 5.31 -0.17
C PHE A 243 -15.74 4.90 -0.20
N THR A 244 -16.49 5.42 -1.16
CA THR A 244 -17.94 5.27 -1.26
C THR A 244 -18.32 4.45 -2.48
N ILE A 245 -19.13 3.45 -2.29
CA ILE A 245 -19.68 2.57 -3.33
C ILE A 245 -21.19 2.78 -3.35
N MET A 246 -21.72 3.25 -4.47
CA MET A 246 -23.12 3.56 -4.68
C MET A 246 -23.73 2.48 -5.57
N GLY A 247 -24.75 1.82 -5.07
CA GLY A 247 -25.56 0.86 -5.81
C GLY A 247 -27.00 1.33 -5.96
N ASP A 248 -27.79 0.61 -6.75
CA ASP A 248 -29.18 0.93 -7.02
C ASP A 248 -30.14 0.70 -5.81
N LYS A 249 -29.67 -0.06 -4.79
CA LYS A 249 -30.45 -0.32 -3.55
C LYS A 249 -29.85 0.32 -2.31
N GLY A 250 -28.60 0.76 -2.36
CA GLY A 250 -27.95 1.34 -1.20
C GLY A 250 -26.56 1.91 -1.49
N VAL A 251 -25.96 2.44 -0.44
CA VAL A 251 -24.62 3.03 -0.47
C VAL A 251 -23.80 2.48 0.69
N MET A 252 -22.57 2.07 0.43
CA MET A 252 -21.58 1.76 1.46
C MET A 252 -20.46 2.80 1.43
N ALA A 253 -20.00 3.20 2.63
CA ALA A 253 -18.86 4.09 2.77
C ALA A 253 -17.88 3.52 3.80
N LEU A 254 -16.62 3.43 3.39
CA LEU A 254 -15.50 3.18 4.28
C LEU A 254 -14.78 4.51 4.54
N GLU A 255 -14.87 4.99 5.78
CA GLU A 255 -14.36 6.29 6.20
C GLU A 255 -13.14 6.13 7.10
N ASN A 256 -12.15 6.99 6.88
CA ASN A 256 -10.95 7.07 7.72
C ASN A 256 -10.30 5.71 8.02
N TRP A 257 -10.30 4.81 7.03
CA TRP A 257 -9.69 3.47 7.08
C TRP A 257 -10.33 2.46 8.05
N ARG A 258 -11.39 2.82 8.76
CA ARG A 258 -11.88 2.03 9.90
C ARG A 258 -13.39 1.97 10.03
N SER A 259 -14.09 3.03 9.69
CA SER A 259 -15.54 3.10 9.87
C SER A 259 -16.24 2.66 8.59
N LEU A 260 -16.98 1.58 8.66
CA LEU A 260 -17.82 1.10 7.56
C LEU A 260 -19.26 1.42 7.87
N SER A 261 -19.92 2.13 6.98
CA SER A 261 -21.35 2.43 7.07
C SER A 261 -22.11 1.95 5.84
N ILE A 262 -23.38 1.64 6.03
CA ILE A 262 -24.32 1.28 4.97
C ILE A 262 -25.61 2.07 5.14
N LYS A 263 -26.20 2.52 4.05
CA LYS A 263 -27.54 3.12 4.03
C LYS A 263 -28.30 2.64 2.81
N THR A 264 -29.62 2.60 2.91
CA THR A 264 -30.55 2.36 1.79
C THR A 264 -31.40 3.61 1.56
N SER A 265 -32.22 3.61 0.52
CA SER A 265 -33.17 4.72 0.27
C SER A 265 -34.21 4.90 1.40
N THR A 266 -34.41 3.88 2.23
CA THR A 266 -35.43 3.86 3.32
C THR A 266 -34.84 3.84 4.72
N SER A 267 -33.48 3.80 4.87
CA SER A 267 -32.83 3.75 6.17
C SER A 267 -31.85 4.93 6.35
N SER A 268 -31.67 5.34 7.61
CA SER A 268 -30.52 6.18 7.98
C SER A 268 -29.22 5.41 7.86
N PRO A 269 -28.07 6.07 7.72
CA PRO A 269 -26.77 5.40 7.75
C PRO A 269 -26.60 4.59 9.04
N GLU A 270 -26.24 3.33 8.89
CA GLU A 270 -25.91 2.43 9.99
C GLU A 270 -24.41 2.14 9.96
N THR A 271 -23.74 2.35 11.09
CA THR A 271 -22.33 2.00 11.23
C THR A 271 -22.22 0.53 11.60
N ILE A 272 -21.47 -0.23 10.80
CA ILE A 272 -21.25 -1.65 11.02
C ILE A 272 -20.25 -1.83 12.16
N GLN A 273 -20.61 -2.61 13.15
CA GLN A 273 -19.71 -2.98 14.24
C GLN A 273 -18.66 -3.97 13.73
N LEU A 274 -17.38 -3.61 13.87
CA LEU A 274 -16.27 -4.40 13.41
C LEU A 274 -15.46 -4.93 14.60
N SER A 275 -15.03 -6.18 14.53
CA SER A 275 -14.09 -6.73 15.49
C SER A 275 -12.67 -6.22 15.21
N GLU A 276 -11.86 -6.11 16.26
CA GLU A 276 -10.44 -5.87 16.08
C GLU A 276 -9.75 -7.11 15.51
N SER A 277 -8.93 -6.91 14.48
CA SER A 277 -8.08 -7.96 13.90
C SER A 277 -6.65 -7.43 13.72
N ASN A 278 -5.66 -8.30 13.94
CA ASN A 278 -4.28 -7.96 13.60
C ASN A 278 -4.04 -8.19 12.10
N HIS A 279 -4.35 -7.16 11.31
CA HIS A 279 -4.23 -7.21 9.85
C HIS A 279 -2.79 -7.43 9.35
N LEU A 280 -1.77 -7.01 10.11
CA LEU A 280 -0.36 -7.27 9.76
C LEU A 280 0.02 -8.73 10.00
N LYS A 281 -0.50 -9.33 11.06
CA LYS A 281 -0.34 -10.77 11.26
C LYS A 281 -0.99 -11.56 10.12
N ILE A 282 -2.21 -11.18 9.71
CA ILE A 282 -2.89 -11.81 8.57
C ILE A 282 -2.05 -11.66 7.29
N PHE A 283 -1.49 -10.48 7.04
CA PHE A 283 -0.58 -10.25 5.92
C PHE A 283 0.60 -11.25 5.91
N ILE A 284 1.25 -11.44 7.06
CA ILE A 284 2.37 -12.40 7.17
C ILE A 284 1.87 -13.85 6.99
N ASP A 285 0.71 -14.20 7.57
CA ASP A 285 0.10 -15.53 7.39
C ASP A 285 -0.14 -15.82 5.88
N GLU A 286 -0.61 -14.85 5.10
CA GLU A 286 -0.80 -15.00 3.65
C GLU A 286 0.52 -15.21 2.89
N ILE A 287 1.61 -14.54 3.28
CA ILE A 287 2.94 -14.78 2.70
C ILE A 287 3.42 -16.20 3.03
N VAL A 288 3.19 -16.67 4.26
CA VAL A 288 3.52 -18.05 4.66
C VAL A 288 2.73 -19.07 3.85
N LYS A 289 1.44 -18.86 3.63
CA LYS A 289 0.62 -19.70 2.73
C LYS A 289 1.22 -19.74 1.32
N LYS A 290 1.56 -18.57 0.76
CA LYS A 290 2.18 -18.49 -0.57
C LYS A 290 3.48 -19.27 -0.66
N LEU A 291 4.33 -19.19 0.37
CA LEU A 291 5.58 -19.93 0.45
C LEU A 291 5.35 -21.44 0.48
N ASN A 292 4.27 -21.89 1.09
CA ASN A 292 3.87 -23.30 1.15
C ASN A 292 3.09 -23.79 -0.08
N ASN A 293 2.93 -22.97 -1.11
CA ASN A 293 2.09 -23.23 -2.30
C ASN A 293 0.60 -23.46 -1.95
N GLU A 294 0.12 -22.85 -0.89
CA GLU A 294 -1.29 -22.79 -0.52
C GLU A 294 -1.98 -21.62 -1.23
N ASP A 295 -3.31 -21.64 -1.29
CA ASP A 295 -4.08 -20.49 -1.78
C ASP A 295 -3.90 -19.29 -0.86
N ALA A 296 -3.41 -18.18 -1.42
CA ALA A 296 -2.99 -17.01 -0.68
C ALA A 296 -3.46 -15.71 -1.35
N SER A 297 -4.03 -14.84 -0.55
CA SER A 297 -4.48 -13.51 -0.99
C SER A 297 -3.36 -12.49 -0.77
N ILE A 298 -2.43 -12.37 -1.71
CA ILE A 298 -1.34 -11.40 -1.69
C ILE A 298 -1.48 -10.42 -2.85
N VAL A 299 -0.93 -9.22 -2.69
CA VAL A 299 -0.75 -8.24 -3.78
C VAL A 299 0.65 -8.44 -4.34
N SER A 300 0.76 -8.89 -5.58
CA SER A 300 2.04 -9.14 -6.23
C SER A 300 2.61 -7.88 -6.89
N PHE A 301 3.83 -7.96 -7.43
CA PHE A 301 4.40 -6.87 -8.22
C PHE A 301 3.64 -6.62 -9.53
N ARG A 302 2.91 -7.60 -10.04
CA ARG A 302 2.01 -7.38 -11.17
C ARG A 302 0.92 -6.36 -10.81
N GLU A 303 0.20 -6.61 -9.71
CA GLU A 303 -0.79 -5.66 -9.23
C GLU A 303 -0.14 -4.34 -8.82
N GLY A 304 1.08 -4.37 -8.28
CA GLY A 304 1.87 -3.17 -7.97
C GLY A 304 2.16 -2.31 -9.21
N ALA A 305 2.51 -2.91 -10.35
CA ALA A 305 2.71 -2.21 -11.61
C ALA A 305 1.40 -1.63 -12.17
N GLU A 306 0.29 -2.37 -12.09
CA GLU A 306 -1.02 -1.85 -12.47
C GLU A 306 -1.45 -0.66 -11.60
N ILE A 307 -1.19 -0.71 -10.30
CA ILE A 307 -1.43 0.43 -9.40
C ILE A 307 -0.57 1.62 -9.80
N GLN A 308 0.71 1.40 -10.15
CA GLN A 308 1.61 2.45 -10.60
C GLN A 308 1.11 3.11 -11.90
N ARG A 309 0.62 2.33 -12.85
CA ARG A 309 -0.01 2.84 -14.09
C ARG A 309 -1.18 3.79 -13.79
N ILE A 310 -2.05 3.41 -12.86
CA ILE A 310 -3.17 4.27 -12.46
C ILE A 310 -2.69 5.52 -11.73
N LEU A 311 -1.68 5.40 -10.87
CA LEU A 311 -1.08 6.57 -10.19
C LEU A 311 -0.52 7.60 -11.17
N GLU A 312 0.14 7.18 -12.23
CA GLU A 312 0.66 8.08 -13.26
C GLU A 312 -0.47 8.78 -14.00
N ASN A 313 -1.54 8.07 -14.32
CA ASN A 313 -2.73 8.67 -14.92
C ASN A 313 -3.38 9.71 -13.97
N LEU A 314 -3.45 9.42 -12.66
CA LEU A 314 -3.93 10.38 -11.66
C LEU A 314 -3.04 11.62 -11.56
N LEU A 315 -1.72 11.46 -11.69
CA LEU A 315 -0.74 12.56 -11.68
C LEU A 315 -0.71 13.36 -12.99
N GLY A 316 -1.44 12.89 -14.02
CA GLY A 316 -1.46 13.53 -15.34
C GLY A 316 -0.23 13.24 -16.21
N ASN A 317 0.60 12.29 -15.82
CA ASN A 317 1.73 11.80 -16.61
C ASN A 317 1.17 10.75 -17.59
N ARG A 318 1.00 11.15 -18.85
CA ARG A 318 0.57 10.27 -19.96
C ARG A 318 1.68 10.12 -20.97
#